data_66ec86cada4c27463a4f047e5a2315ad
#
_entry.id   66ec86cada4c27463a4f047e5a2315ad
#
_cell.length_a   1.000
_cell.length_b   1.000
_cell.length_c   1.000
_cell.angle_alpha   90.00
_cell.angle_beta   90.00
_cell.angle_gamma   90.00
#
_symmetry.space_group_name_H-M   'P 1'
#
loop_
_entity.id
_entity.type
_entity.pdbx_description
1 polymer ?
#
loop_
_entity_poly.entity_id
_entity_poly.type
_entity_poly.pdbx_seq_one_letter_code
_entity_poly.pdbx_strand_id
1 'polypeptide(L)'
;KLIPFAIVRDDIPLYSVDAGIMLTNNIAYIKINRFAATTYDEMMEKANGLKAKGMQKLILDFRGNPGGYLHIANQICDEFLKEGELIVFTKGRNRSKVETFATQNGSLENIKVIALINEGSASASEIVSGALQDNDRGLVIGRRSFGKGLVQEQIGLNDGSVMLLTTQRYYTPSGRCIQKDYGENAKDYYLEQYTRKDTVTPNTKNLKYTTKKGRIVYG
;
A
#
# COMPACT_ATOMS: atom_id res chain seq x y z
N LYS A 1 -30.80 21.50 32.88
CA LYS A 1 -30.10 20.79 33.98
C LYS A 1 -28.76 20.37 33.46
N LEU A 2 -27.64 20.83 34.03
CA LEU A 2 -26.29 20.41 33.68
C LEU A 2 -26.05 19.00 34.26
N ILE A 3 -25.56 18.11 33.45
CA ILE A 3 -25.20 16.74 33.86
C ILE A 3 -23.67 16.74 34.04
N PRO A 4 -23.14 16.45 35.24
CA PRO A 4 -21.70 16.37 35.46
C PRO A 4 -21.17 15.07 34.88
N PHE A 5 -20.02 15.14 34.13
CA PHE A 5 -19.28 14.00 33.69
C PHE A 5 -17.85 14.05 34.24
N ALA A 6 -17.36 12.94 34.78
CA ALA A 6 -15.96 12.79 35.11
C ALA A 6 -15.22 12.19 33.91
N ILE A 7 -14.24 12.91 33.40
CA ILE A 7 -13.38 12.45 32.29
C ILE A 7 -12.02 12.06 32.90
N VAL A 8 -11.65 10.80 32.79
CA VAL A 8 -10.33 10.30 33.14
C VAL A 8 -9.48 10.26 31.86
N ARG A 9 -8.27 10.87 31.92
CA ARG A 9 -7.32 10.77 30.80
C ARG A 9 -6.74 9.37 30.78
N ASP A 10 -6.77 8.76 29.59
CA ASP A 10 -6.20 7.44 29.34
C ASP A 10 -5.70 7.38 27.91
N ASP A 11 -4.88 6.37 27.58
CA ASP A 11 -4.42 6.11 26.23
C ASP A 11 -5.57 5.56 25.39
N ILE A 12 -5.88 6.25 24.28
CA ILE A 12 -6.90 5.80 23.33
C ILE A 12 -6.18 5.03 22.22
N PRO A 13 -6.37 3.70 22.10
CA PRO A 13 -5.75 2.93 21.05
C PRO A 13 -6.31 3.37 19.67
N LEU A 14 -5.41 3.76 18.77
CA LEU A 14 -5.76 4.13 17.40
C LEU A 14 -5.51 2.94 16.50
N TYR A 15 -6.53 2.14 16.27
CA TYR A 15 -6.46 1.02 15.34
C TYR A 15 -6.23 1.49 13.90
N SER A 16 -5.50 0.71 13.14
CA SER A 16 -5.20 0.92 11.74
C SER A 16 -6.01 -0.03 10.82
N VAL A 17 -6.59 -1.08 11.39
CA VAL A 17 -7.46 -2.03 10.72
C VAL A 17 -8.89 -1.90 11.28
N ASP A 18 -9.71 -1.09 10.60
CA ASP A 18 -11.06 -0.73 11.08
C ASP A 18 -12.06 -1.87 11.03
N ALA A 19 -11.94 -2.75 10.04
CA ALA A 19 -12.89 -3.81 9.83
C ALA A 19 -12.21 -5.12 9.41
N GLY A 20 -12.73 -6.22 9.93
CA GLY A 20 -12.42 -7.58 9.49
C GLY A 20 -13.70 -8.42 9.59
N ILE A 21 -14.40 -8.63 8.47
CA ILE A 21 -15.72 -9.27 8.44
C ILE A 21 -15.82 -10.31 7.33
N MET A 22 -16.66 -11.33 7.55
CA MET A 22 -17.11 -12.21 6.47
C MET A 22 -18.26 -11.52 5.72
N LEU A 23 -18.12 -11.35 4.40
CA LEU A 23 -19.20 -10.84 3.54
C LEU A 23 -20.15 -11.98 3.10
N THR A 24 -19.58 -13.16 2.89
CA THR A 24 -20.28 -14.39 2.57
C THR A 24 -19.60 -15.54 3.27
N ASN A 25 -20.07 -16.78 3.08
CA ASN A 25 -19.49 -17.97 3.71
C ASN A 25 -17.98 -18.18 3.43
N ASN A 26 -17.43 -17.60 2.35
CA ASN A 26 -16.03 -17.80 1.98
C ASN A 26 -15.31 -16.53 1.51
N ILE A 27 -15.97 -15.36 1.49
CA ILE A 27 -15.38 -14.08 1.12
C ILE A 27 -15.30 -13.20 2.34
N ALA A 28 -14.10 -12.77 2.68
CA ALA A 28 -13.83 -11.82 3.76
C ALA A 28 -13.43 -10.45 3.22
N TYR A 29 -13.57 -9.46 4.07
CA TYR A 29 -13.18 -8.07 3.84
C TYR A 29 -12.37 -7.57 5.02
N ILE A 30 -11.23 -6.93 4.73
CA ILE A 30 -10.39 -6.23 5.71
C ILE A 30 -10.14 -4.82 5.20
N LYS A 31 -10.41 -3.81 6.06
CA LYS A 31 -10.13 -2.41 5.81
C LYS A 31 -8.87 -1.98 6.57
N ILE A 32 -7.87 -1.50 5.84
CA ILE A 32 -6.64 -0.95 6.41
C ILE A 32 -6.58 0.54 6.09
N ASN A 33 -6.59 1.39 7.13
CA ASN A 33 -6.64 2.85 6.95
C ASN A 33 -5.27 3.51 6.89
N ARG A 34 -4.24 2.87 7.43
CA ARG A 34 -2.84 3.34 7.40
C ARG A 34 -1.90 2.17 7.70
N PHE A 35 -0.61 2.37 7.48
CA PHE A 35 0.42 1.41 7.84
C PHE A 35 1.18 1.91 9.09
N ALA A 36 0.57 1.71 10.28
CA ALA A 36 1.15 1.96 11.59
C ALA A 36 2.00 0.75 12.04
N ALA A 37 2.75 0.90 13.12
CA ALA A 37 3.60 -0.18 13.65
C ALA A 37 2.82 -1.46 14.02
N THR A 38 1.55 -1.31 14.43
CA THR A 38 0.67 -2.40 14.86
C THR A 38 -0.17 -3.00 13.72
N THR A 39 -0.14 -2.40 12.51
CA THR A 39 -1.06 -2.79 11.41
C THR A 39 -0.91 -4.24 10.98
N TYR A 40 0.33 -4.76 10.95
CA TYR A 40 0.56 -6.15 10.59
C TYR A 40 -0.12 -7.09 11.59
N ASP A 41 0.10 -6.88 12.87
CA ASP A 41 -0.49 -7.74 13.93
C ASP A 41 -2.03 -7.64 13.94
N GLU A 42 -2.57 -6.41 13.81
CA GLU A 42 -4.01 -6.18 13.72
C GLU A 42 -4.62 -6.89 12.50
N MET A 43 -3.97 -6.79 11.33
CA MET A 43 -4.42 -7.48 10.11
C MET A 43 -4.38 -8.99 10.28
N MET A 44 -3.31 -9.54 10.84
CA MET A 44 -3.14 -10.98 11.02
C MET A 44 -4.11 -11.55 12.06
N GLU A 45 -4.39 -10.83 13.13
CA GLU A 45 -5.46 -11.20 14.08
C GLU A 45 -6.80 -11.35 13.37
N LYS A 46 -7.20 -10.33 12.57
CA LYS A 46 -8.44 -10.39 11.79
C LYS A 46 -8.42 -11.53 10.77
N ALA A 47 -7.33 -11.64 9.98
CA ALA A 47 -7.19 -12.67 8.96
C ALA A 47 -7.29 -14.10 9.54
N ASN A 48 -6.63 -14.38 10.66
CA ASN A 48 -6.69 -15.67 11.33
C ASN A 48 -8.10 -15.99 11.83
N GLY A 49 -8.79 -15.01 12.44
CA GLY A 49 -10.18 -15.16 12.84
C GLY A 49 -11.12 -15.41 11.65
N LEU A 50 -10.86 -14.80 10.50
CA LEU A 50 -11.65 -15.01 9.27
C LEU A 50 -11.32 -16.35 8.61
N LYS A 51 -10.06 -16.81 8.64
CA LYS A 51 -9.68 -18.16 8.20
C LYS A 51 -10.39 -19.25 9.00
N ALA A 52 -10.47 -19.09 10.32
CA ALA A 52 -11.22 -20.02 11.19
C ALA A 52 -12.72 -20.06 10.85
N LYS A 53 -13.28 -19.00 10.25
CA LYS A 53 -14.66 -18.91 9.75
C LYS A 53 -14.81 -19.38 8.29
N GLY A 54 -13.77 -19.93 7.67
CA GLY A 54 -13.82 -20.49 6.32
C GLY A 54 -13.46 -19.51 5.19
N MET A 55 -12.73 -18.42 5.47
CA MET A 55 -12.25 -17.51 4.43
C MET A 55 -11.40 -18.24 3.38
N GLN A 56 -11.75 -18.09 2.11
CA GLN A 56 -10.99 -18.55 0.94
C GLN A 56 -10.62 -17.41 -0.01
N LYS A 57 -11.30 -16.27 0.12
CA LYS A 57 -11.12 -15.08 -0.70
C LYS A 57 -11.13 -13.86 0.21
N LEU A 58 -10.23 -12.92 -0.07
CA LEU A 58 -10.04 -11.71 0.72
C LEU A 58 -10.12 -10.46 -0.15
N ILE A 59 -10.89 -9.49 0.30
CA ILE A 59 -10.87 -8.13 -0.21
C ILE A 59 -10.08 -7.28 0.79
N LEU A 60 -8.91 -6.79 0.37
CA LEU A 60 -8.13 -5.79 1.10
C LEU A 60 -8.49 -4.40 0.62
N ASP A 61 -9.00 -3.57 1.51
CA ASP A 61 -9.39 -2.21 1.15
C ASP A 61 -8.37 -1.18 1.64
N PHE A 62 -7.67 -0.56 0.70
CA PHE A 62 -6.71 0.53 0.91
C PHE A 62 -7.26 1.89 0.46
N ARG A 63 -8.55 2.00 0.12
CA ARG A 63 -9.12 3.29 -0.28
C ARG A 63 -9.00 4.30 0.84
N GLY A 64 -8.50 5.52 0.53
CA GLY A 64 -8.24 6.56 1.51
C GLY A 64 -7.04 6.30 2.44
N ASN A 65 -6.23 5.27 2.18
CA ASN A 65 -5.05 4.94 2.99
C ASN A 65 -3.80 5.66 2.48
N PRO A 66 -3.25 6.65 3.20
CA PRO A 66 -2.10 7.44 2.76
C PRO A 66 -0.76 6.69 2.82
N GLY A 67 -0.75 5.44 3.27
CA GLY A 67 0.44 4.64 3.49
C GLY A 67 0.92 4.64 4.94
N GLY A 68 2.22 4.58 5.13
CA GLY A 68 2.90 4.54 6.42
C GLY A 68 4.23 3.79 6.34
N TYR A 69 4.53 2.96 7.31
CA TYR A 69 5.81 2.27 7.42
C TYR A 69 6.03 1.24 6.31
N LEU A 70 7.18 1.35 5.63
CA LEU A 70 7.59 0.42 4.56
C LEU A 70 7.73 -1.02 5.06
N HIS A 71 8.35 -1.22 6.23
CA HIS A 71 8.56 -2.57 6.77
C HIS A 71 7.23 -3.29 7.03
N ILE A 72 6.19 -2.57 7.43
CA ILE A 72 4.83 -3.13 7.60
C ILE A 72 4.23 -3.53 6.23
N ALA A 73 4.42 -2.70 5.20
CA ALA A 73 4.01 -3.07 3.85
C ALA A 73 4.71 -4.35 3.36
N ASN A 74 6.01 -4.47 3.63
CA ASN A 74 6.78 -5.67 3.28
C ASN A 74 6.28 -6.91 4.02
N GLN A 75 6.04 -6.83 5.34
CA GLN A 75 5.46 -7.93 6.13
C GLN A 75 4.09 -8.36 5.58
N ILE A 76 3.23 -7.41 5.22
CA ILE A 76 1.92 -7.72 4.62
C ILE A 76 2.08 -8.38 3.25
N CYS A 77 3.01 -7.91 2.40
CA CYS A 77 3.31 -8.56 1.12
C CYS A 77 3.82 -9.98 1.32
N ASP A 78 4.66 -10.22 2.32
CA ASP A 78 5.27 -11.51 2.65
C ASP A 78 4.20 -12.58 2.96
N GLU A 79 3.06 -12.19 3.55
CA GLU A 79 1.95 -13.10 3.81
C GLU A 79 1.25 -13.61 2.53
N PHE A 80 1.34 -12.88 1.44
CA PHE A 80 0.65 -13.21 0.19
C PHE A 80 1.55 -13.74 -0.91
N LEU A 81 2.81 -13.33 -0.95
CA LEU A 81 3.76 -13.66 -2.00
C LEU A 81 4.52 -14.94 -1.65
N LYS A 82 5.04 -15.61 -2.66
CA LYS A 82 5.95 -16.73 -2.47
C LYS A 82 7.33 -16.24 -2.13
N GLU A 83 8.07 -17.03 -1.37
CA GLU A 83 9.48 -16.78 -1.09
C GLU A 83 10.26 -16.46 -2.39
N GLY A 84 11.06 -15.40 -2.33
CA GLY A 84 11.85 -14.92 -3.47
C GLY A 84 11.09 -14.10 -4.50
N GLU A 85 9.79 -13.85 -4.34
CA GLU A 85 9.07 -12.89 -5.19
C GLU A 85 9.41 -11.45 -4.82
N LEU A 86 9.69 -10.62 -5.83
CA LEU A 86 10.04 -9.22 -5.63
C LEU A 86 8.82 -8.44 -5.12
N ILE A 87 8.98 -7.73 -4.00
CA ILE A 87 7.95 -6.84 -3.44
C ILE A 87 8.05 -5.46 -4.07
N VAL A 88 9.22 -4.85 -3.98
CA VAL A 88 9.49 -3.47 -4.40
C VAL A 88 11.00 -3.31 -4.61
N PHE A 89 11.41 -2.37 -5.45
CA PHE A 89 12.79 -1.92 -5.45
C PHE A 89 12.87 -0.39 -5.41
N THR A 90 14.01 0.09 -4.92
CA THR A 90 14.34 1.51 -4.90
C THR A 90 15.52 1.79 -5.81
N LYS A 91 15.54 2.97 -6.42
CA LYS A 91 16.64 3.46 -7.24
C LYS A 91 16.70 4.99 -7.16
N GLY A 92 17.90 5.53 -7.05
CA GLY A 92 18.16 6.98 -7.04
C GLY A 92 19.24 7.38 -8.04
N ARG A 93 19.46 8.69 -8.17
CA ARG A 93 20.53 9.20 -9.02
C ARG A 93 21.91 8.78 -8.54
N ASN A 94 22.14 8.89 -7.22
CA ASN A 94 23.42 8.60 -6.55
C ASN A 94 23.29 7.42 -5.55
N ARG A 95 22.27 6.58 -5.71
CA ARG A 95 22.01 5.40 -4.88
C ARG A 95 21.76 4.21 -5.81
N SER A 96 22.43 3.11 -5.55
CA SER A 96 22.24 1.87 -6.28
C SER A 96 20.82 1.34 -6.11
N LYS A 97 20.38 0.49 -7.04
CA LYS A 97 19.14 -0.27 -6.92
C LYS A 97 19.22 -1.18 -5.70
N VAL A 98 18.17 -1.13 -4.86
CA VAL A 98 17.98 -2.04 -3.73
C VAL A 98 16.65 -2.75 -3.92
N GLU A 99 16.66 -4.08 -3.91
CA GLU A 99 15.49 -4.93 -4.10
C GLU A 99 15.06 -5.53 -2.77
N THR A 100 13.76 -5.59 -2.53
CA THR A 100 13.16 -6.25 -1.37
C THR A 100 12.29 -7.39 -1.85
N PHE A 101 12.59 -8.59 -1.37
CA PHE A 101 11.89 -9.83 -1.74
C PHE A 101 11.07 -10.36 -0.57
N ALA A 102 10.08 -11.17 -0.88
CA ALA A 102 9.40 -12.00 0.10
C ALA A 102 10.37 -13.03 0.67
N THR A 103 10.34 -13.21 1.99
CA THR A 103 11.38 -13.95 2.75
C THR A 103 10.92 -15.33 3.20
N GLN A 104 9.62 -15.57 3.21
CA GLN A 104 9.02 -16.83 3.70
C GLN A 104 7.70 -17.14 2.99
N ASN A 105 7.22 -18.36 3.15
CA ASN A 105 5.89 -18.73 2.71
C ASN A 105 4.84 -18.20 3.69
N GLY A 106 4.07 -17.21 3.23
CA GLY A 106 3.06 -16.55 4.05
C GLY A 106 1.82 -17.39 4.30
N SER A 107 1.13 -17.12 5.38
CA SER A 107 -0.06 -17.84 5.79
C SER A 107 -1.29 -17.58 4.91
N LEU A 108 -1.24 -16.54 4.07
CA LEU A 108 -2.30 -16.10 3.15
C LEU A 108 -1.95 -16.39 1.68
N GLU A 109 -0.87 -17.09 1.38
CA GLU A 109 -0.41 -17.38 0.03
C GLU A 109 -1.48 -18.05 -0.84
N ASN A 110 -2.30 -18.94 -0.25
CA ASN A 110 -3.34 -19.66 -0.97
C ASN A 110 -4.72 -18.95 -0.97
N ILE A 111 -4.86 -17.82 -0.28
CA ILE A 111 -6.10 -17.04 -0.26
C ILE A 111 -6.17 -16.16 -1.52
N LYS A 112 -7.27 -16.27 -2.30
CA LYS A 112 -7.48 -15.35 -3.44
C LYS A 112 -7.68 -13.94 -2.94
N VAL A 113 -6.90 -12.96 -3.45
CA VAL A 113 -6.92 -11.58 -2.95
C VAL A 113 -7.28 -10.58 -4.05
N ILE A 114 -8.06 -9.58 -3.65
CA ILE A 114 -8.36 -8.36 -4.42
C ILE A 114 -7.97 -7.17 -3.55
N ALA A 115 -7.21 -6.23 -4.10
CA ALA A 115 -6.91 -4.96 -3.46
C ALA A 115 -7.82 -3.85 -4.01
N LEU A 116 -8.51 -3.13 -3.12
CA LEU A 116 -9.28 -1.94 -3.50
C LEU A 116 -8.45 -0.69 -3.25
N ILE A 117 -8.35 0.17 -4.25
CA ILE A 117 -7.62 1.44 -4.18
C ILE A 117 -8.44 2.61 -4.71
N ASN A 118 -8.05 3.81 -4.33
CA ASN A 118 -8.55 5.06 -4.91
C ASN A 118 -7.47 6.15 -4.87
N GLU A 119 -7.83 7.37 -5.24
CA GLU A 119 -6.97 8.56 -5.24
C GLU A 119 -6.33 8.89 -3.88
N GLY A 120 -6.90 8.41 -2.79
CA GLY A 120 -6.35 8.53 -1.43
C GLY A 120 -5.38 7.40 -1.05
N SER A 121 -5.23 6.37 -1.90
CA SER A 121 -4.27 5.28 -1.67
C SER A 121 -2.87 5.72 -2.08
N ALA A 122 -1.92 5.75 -1.14
CA ALA A 122 -0.58 6.29 -1.39
C ALA A 122 0.53 5.45 -0.74
N SER A 123 1.77 5.57 -1.24
CA SER A 123 3.00 5.06 -0.60
C SER A 123 2.92 3.55 -0.31
N ALA A 124 2.92 3.12 0.97
CA ALA A 124 2.84 1.72 1.38
C ALA A 124 1.64 0.98 0.75
N SER A 125 0.48 1.65 0.60
CA SER A 125 -0.69 1.08 -0.09
C SER A 125 -0.38 0.78 -1.56
N GLU A 126 0.40 1.64 -2.22
CA GLU A 126 0.80 1.47 -3.62
C GLU A 126 1.86 0.38 -3.77
N ILE A 127 2.73 0.22 -2.77
CA ILE A 127 3.71 -0.88 -2.72
C ILE A 127 2.98 -2.22 -2.63
N VAL A 128 2.07 -2.38 -1.67
CA VAL A 128 1.33 -3.65 -1.51
C VAL A 128 0.46 -3.96 -2.73
N SER A 129 -0.33 -3.00 -3.21
CA SER A 129 -1.17 -3.21 -4.40
C SER A 129 -0.34 -3.48 -5.65
N GLY A 130 0.78 -2.78 -5.85
CA GLY A 130 1.71 -2.99 -6.95
C GLY A 130 2.39 -4.37 -6.90
N ALA A 131 2.83 -4.80 -5.72
CA ALA A 131 3.42 -6.12 -5.52
C ALA A 131 2.44 -7.25 -5.84
N LEU A 132 1.19 -7.15 -5.36
CA LEU A 132 0.13 -8.13 -5.65
C LEU A 132 -0.21 -8.17 -7.15
N GLN A 133 -0.30 -7.00 -7.79
CA GLN A 133 -0.63 -6.88 -9.21
C GLN A 133 0.46 -7.45 -10.11
N ASP A 134 1.71 -7.05 -9.88
CA ASP A 134 2.82 -7.31 -10.79
C ASP A 134 3.38 -8.73 -10.65
N ASN A 135 3.21 -9.37 -9.49
CA ASN A 135 3.44 -10.81 -9.32
C ASN A 135 2.25 -11.68 -9.77
N ASP A 136 1.19 -11.08 -10.34
CA ASP A 136 -0.05 -11.79 -10.71
C ASP A 136 -0.67 -12.58 -9.55
N ARG A 137 -0.46 -12.08 -8.33
CA ARG A 137 -0.95 -12.71 -7.11
C ARG A 137 -2.39 -12.31 -6.81
N GLY A 138 -2.79 -11.09 -7.19
CA GLY A 138 -4.12 -10.55 -6.98
C GLY A 138 -4.55 -9.58 -8.06
N LEU A 139 -5.81 -9.16 -7.97
CA LEU A 139 -6.35 -8.08 -8.80
C LEU A 139 -6.36 -6.77 -8.01
N VAL A 140 -6.09 -5.67 -8.69
CA VAL A 140 -6.27 -4.33 -8.17
C VAL A 140 -7.50 -3.72 -8.84
N ILE A 141 -8.45 -3.24 -8.03
CA ILE A 141 -9.72 -2.69 -8.50
C ILE A 141 -9.94 -1.32 -7.85
N GLY A 142 -10.45 -0.39 -8.63
CA GLY A 142 -10.78 0.95 -8.15
C GLY A 142 -10.28 2.05 -9.07
N ARG A 143 -10.02 3.22 -8.51
CA ARG A 143 -9.50 4.36 -9.24
C ARG A 143 -7.98 4.44 -9.11
N ARG A 144 -7.33 5.18 -10.01
CA ARG A 144 -5.88 5.41 -9.96
C ARG A 144 -5.47 5.97 -8.60
N SER A 145 -4.40 5.39 -8.03
CA SER A 145 -3.81 5.80 -6.75
C SER A 145 -3.16 7.19 -6.81
N PHE A 146 -2.67 7.66 -5.69
CA PHE A 146 -2.07 8.99 -5.56
C PHE A 146 -0.78 9.15 -6.36
N GLY A 147 0.10 8.16 -6.34
CA GLY A 147 1.43 8.23 -6.97
C GLY A 147 2.50 8.83 -6.05
N LYS A 148 2.61 8.38 -4.79
CA LYS A 148 3.63 8.81 -3.83
C LYS A 148 4.71 7.73 -3.67
N GLY A 149 5.77 7.82 -4.46
CA GLY A 149 6.83 6.81 -4.50
C GLY A 149 8.23 7.34 -4.19
N LEU A 150 8.39 8.19 -3.17
CA LEU A 150 9.66 8.77 -2.77
C LEU A 150 10.20 8.10 -1.50
N VAL A 151 11.50 7.79 -1.51
CA VAL A 151 12.27 7.41 -0.32
C VAL A 151 12.86 8.66 0.30
N GLN A 152 12.55 8.88 1.57
CA GLN A 152 13.09 9.99 2.35
C GLN A 152 13.99 9.44 3.45
N GLU A 153 15.22 9.93 3.50
CA GLU A 153 16.19 9.63 4.57
C GLU A 153 16.21 10.78 5.58
N GLN A 154 16.29 10.43 6.85
CA GLN A 154 16.48 11.39 7.93
C GLN A 154 17.98 11.61 8.17
N ILE A 155 18.40 12.86 8.05
CA ILE A 155 19.78 13.27 8.31
C ILE A 155 19.79 14.19 9.53
N GLY A 156 20.39 13.73 10.63
CA GLY A 156 20.56 14.52 11.83
C GLY A 156 21.60 15.63 11.58
N LEU A 157 21.33 16.85 12.08
CA LEU A 157 22.22 17.98 12.02
C LEU A 157 22.83 18.25 13.42
N ASN A 158 23.95 19.00 13.46
CA ASN A 158 24.72 19.21 14.69
C ASN A 158 23.95 20.00 15.76
N ASP A 159 22.93 20.75 15.39
CA ASP A 159 22.07 21.51 16.29
C ASP A 159 20.88 20.73 16.86
N GLY A 160 20.80 19.41 16.55
CA GLY A 160 19.73 18.53 16.98
C GLY A 160 18.50 18.55 16.04
N SER A 161 18.49 19.39 15.00
CA SER A 161 17.45 19.36 13.98
C SER A 161 17.64 18.17 13.01
N VAL A 162 16.59 17.84 12.25
CA VAL A 162 16.60 16.73 11.31
C VAL A 162 16.15 17.22 9.95
N MET A 163 16.92 16.89 8.91
CA MET A 163 16.56 17.12 7.52
C MET A 163 15.99 15.85 6.90
N LEU A 164 14.84 15.95 6.24
CA LEU A 164 14.30 14.89 5.40
C LEU A 164 14.75 15.10 3.95
N LEU A 165 15.60 14.21 3.46
CA LEU A 165 16.13 14.27 2.10
C LEU A 165 15.54 13.16 1.23
N THR A 166 14.95 13.50 0.09
CA THR A 166 14.55 12.53 -0.93
C THR A 166 15.78 12.01 -1.66
N THR A 167 16.03 10.71 -1.57
CA THR A 167 17.23 10.07 -2.14
C THR A 167 16.94 9.10 -3.26
N GLN A 168 15.76 8.46 -3.26
CA GLN A 168 15.40 7.41 -4.22
C GLN A 168 13.90 7.45 -4.54
N ARG A 169 13.51 6.70 -5.57
CA ARG A 169 12.11 6.41 -5.93
C ARG A 169 11.80 4.93 -5.74
N TYR A 170 10.54 4.63 -5.43
CA TYR A 170 10.01 3.29 -5.37
C TYR A 170 9.50 2.84 -6.74
N TYR A 171 9.78 1.57 -7.05
CA TYR A 171 9.35 0.90 -8.28
C TYR A 171 8.69 -0.43 -7.95
N THR A 172 7.61 -0.74 -8.65
CA THR A 172 6.93 -2.03 -8.55
C THR A 172 7.75 -3.15 -9.22
N PRO A 173 7.43 -4.43 -9.00
CA PRO A 173 8.16 -5.54 -9.61
C PRO A 173 8.28 -5.48 -11.13
N SER A 174 7.29 -4.96 -11.84
CA SER A 174 7.33 -4.76 -13.29
C SER A 174 8.24 -3.61 -13.75
N GLY A 175 8.81 -2.84 -12.82
CA GLY A 175 9.65 -1.67 -13.13
C GLY A 175 8.91 -0.35 -13.24
N ARG A 176 7.63 -0.33 -12.95
CA ARG A 176 6.79 0.86 -12.96
C ARG A 176 7.14 1.76 -11.79
N CYS A 177 7.46 3.04 -12.05
CA CYS A 177 7.69 4.04 -11.01
C CYS A 177 6.38 4.40 -10.31
N ILE A 178 6.34 4.27 -8.98
CA ILE A 178 5.16 4.64 -8.19
C ILE A 178 5.01 6.17 -8.16
N GLN A 179 6.13 6.92 -8.15
CA GLN A 179 6.08 8.38 -8.08
C GLN A 179 5.53 8.98 -9.37
N LYS A 180 4.42 9.68 -9.29
CA LYS A 180 3.91 10.49 -10.39
C LYS A 180 4.80 11.72 -10.61
N ASP A 181 4.80 12.25 -11.82
CA ASP A 181 5.55 13.46 -12.15
C ASP A 181 4.99 14.68 -11.38
N TYR A 182 5.88 15.55 -10.93
CA TYR A 182 5.49 16.76 -10.22
C TYR A 182 4.83 17.80 -11.14
N GLY A 183 5.03 17.70 -12.45
CA GLY A 183 4.61 18.73 -13.39
C GLY A 183 5.34 20.05 -13.19
N GLU A 184 4.79 21.10 -13.76
CA GLU A 184 5.36 22.46 -13.68
C GLU A 184 4.88 23.23 -12.44
N ASN A 185 3.76 22.81 -11.82
CA ASN A 185 3.08 23.53 -10.76
C ASN A 185 2.70 22.60 -9.61
N ALA A 186 3.21 22.92 -8.40
CA ALA A 186 2.90 22.14 -7.19
C ALA A 186 1.38 22.10 -6.87
N LYS A 187 0.64 23.16 -7.20
CA LYS A 187 -0.82 23.19 -6.97
C LYS A 187 -1.53 22.12 -7.82
N ASP A 188 -1.14 21.99 -9.09
CA ASP A 188 -1.73 21.02 -10.02
C ASP A 188 -1.40 19.58 -9.59
N TYR A 189 -0.20 19.36 -9.04
CA TYR A 189 0.19 18.07 -8.48
C TYR A 189 -0.78 17.55 -7.41
N TYR A 190 -1.24 18.41 -6.49
CA TYR A 190 -2.18 18.04 -5.44
C TYR A 190 -3.64 18.06 -5.90
N LEU A 191 -4.01 18.94 -6.82
CA LEU A 191 -5.38 19.06 -7.34
C LEU A 191 -5.72 17.97 -8.36
N GLU A 192 -4.73 17.37 -9.01
CA GLU A 192 -4.94 16.34 -10.02
C GLU A 192 -5.85 15.22 -9.53
N GLN A 193 -5.70 14.79 -8.27
CA GLN A 193 -6.52 13.72 -7.68
C GLN A 193 -8.04 14.05 -7.66
N TYR A 194 -8.41 15.33 -7.67
CA TYR A 194 -9.81 15.79 -7.66
C TYR A 194 -10.32 16.16 -9.05
N THR A 195 -9.44 16.55 -9.95
CA THR A 195 -9.79 17.11 -11.27
C THR A 195 -9.63 16.10 -12.41
N ARG A 196 -8.82 15.06 -12.24
CA ARG A 196 -8.61 14.05 -13.27
C ARG A 196 -9.89 13.28 -13.54
N LYS A 197 -10.16 13.05 -14.83
CA LYS A 197 -11.22 12.13 -15.25
C LYS A 197 -10.62 10.72 -15.24
N ASP A 198 -11.13 9.85 -14.37
CA ASP A 198 -10.81 8.43 -14.38
C ASP A 198 -11.47 7.76 -15.60
N THR A 199 -10.98 8.09 -16.78
CA THR A 199 -11.40 7.42 -18.02
C THR A 199 -10.52 6.20 -18.24
N VAL A 200 -11.13 5.06 -18.54
CA VAL A 200 -10.48 3.79 -18.87
C VAL A 200 -9.69 3.87 -20.20
N THR A 201 -9.70 5.01 -20.87
CA THR A 201 -8.91 5.23 -22.08
C THR A 201 -7.43 5.21 -21.74
N PRO A 202 -6.66 4.20 -22.18
CA PRO A 202 -5.22 4.22 -22.04
C PRO A 202 -4.73 5.50 -22.71
N ASN A 203 -4.18 6.42 -21.94
CA ASN A 203 -3.48 7.54 -22.52
C ASN A 203 -2.34 6.94 -23.37
N THR A 204 -2.25 7.27 -24.64
CA THR A 204 -1.20 6.78 -25.55
C THR A 204 0.22 7.13 -25.09
N LYS A 205 0.35 8.00 -24.10
CA LYS A 205 1.61 8.34 -23.41
C LYS A 205 1.92 7.39 -22.24
N ASN A 206 1.01 6.51 -21.84
CA ASN A 206 1.26 5.60 -20.71
C ASN A 206 2.29 4.56 -21.12
N LEU A 207 3.38 4.49 -20.37
CA LEU A 207 4.36 3.43 -20.49
C LEU A 207 3.69 2.08 -20.17
N LYS A 208 3.94 1.09 -21.02
CA LYS A 208 3.47 -0.28 -20.84
C LYS A 208 4.51 -1.06 -20.06
N TYR A 209 4.07 -1.79 -19.06
CA TYR A 209 4.87 -2.72 -18.28
C TYR A 209 4.23 -4.10 -18.33
N THR A 210 5.01 -5.13 -18.02
CA THR A 210 4.55 -6.51 -18.11
C THR A 210 4.67 -7.17 -16.74
N THR A 211 3.59 -7.76 -16.26
CA THR A 211 3.58 -8.55 -15.04
C THR A 211 4.34 -9.87 -15.22
N LYS A 212 4.58 -10.59 -14.13
CA LYS A 212 5.30 -11.88 -14.13
C LYS A 212 4.72 -12.90 -15.12
N LYS A 213 3.39 -12.92 -15.33
CA LYS A 213 2.70 -13.83 -16.26
C LYS A 213 2.39 -13.20 -17.63
N GLY A 214 2.98 -12.05 -17.95
CA GLY A 214 2.83 -11.41 -19.26
C GLY A 214 1.61 -10.52 -19.41
N ARG A 215 0.85 -10.22 -18.36
CA ARG A 215 -0.27 -9.27 -18.40
C ARG A 215 0.28 -7.84 -18.52
N ILE A 216 -0.32 -7.03 -19.39
CA ILE A 216 0.05 -5.63 -19.56
C ILE A 216 -0.58 -4.79 -18.44
N VAL A 217 0.24 -3.95 -17.80
CA VAL A 217 -0.14 -2.91 -16.85
C VAL A 217 0.44 -1.57 -17.29
N TYR A 218 -0.18 -0.48 -16.87
CA TYR A 218 0.20 0.86 -17.29
C TYR A 218 0.77 1.66 -16.11
N GLY A 219 1.69 2.59 -16.43
CA GLY A 219 2.27 3.53 -15.47
C GLY A 219 1.44 4.79 -15.28
#